data_48c8e5a8156aa9ec16c28e4b27b1cf28
#
_entry.id   48c8e5a8156aa9ec16c28e4b27b1cf28
#
_cell.length_a   1.000
_cell.length_b   1.000
_cell.length_c   1.000
_cell.angle_alpha   90.00
_cell.angle_beta   90.00
_cell.angle_gamma   90.00
#
_symmetry.space_group_name_H-M   'P 1'
#
loop_
_entity.id
_entity.type
_entity.pdbx_description
1 polymer ?
#
loop_
_entity_poly.entity_id
_entity_poly.type
_entity_poly.pdbx_seq_one_letter_code
_entity_poly.pdbx_strand_id
1 'polypeptide(L)' 'MYRTDLIGTLLGYRRHLLDEIERCENIKYNNGEDVSTEMWTYLYSLRTELRNINAELARIGYFPYE' A
#
# COMPACT_ATOMS: atom_id res chain seq x y z
N MET A 1 22.77 9.34 -6.82
CA MET A 1 22.16 8.64 -7.93
C MET A 1 21.35 7.46 -7.50
N TYR A 2 21.94 6.56 -6.70
CA TYR A 2 21.17 5.41 -6.26
C TYR A 2 19.97 5.80 -5.41
N ARG A 3 20.01 6.98 -4.80
CA ARG A 3 18.90 7.47 -3.99
C ARG A 3 17.64 7.68 -4.85
N THR A 4 17.85 8.18 -6.07
CA THR A 4 16.74 8.39 -7.00
C THR A 4 16.14 7.05 -7.40
N ASP A 5 16.99 6.04 -7.63
CA ASP A 5 16.51 4.72 -7.97
C ASP A 5 15.70 4.12 -6.82
N LEU A 6 16.17 4.32 -5.59
CA LEU A 6 15.45 3.81 -4.43
C LEU A 6 14.08 4.46 -4.31
N ILE A 7 14.00 5.78 -4.49
CA ILE A 7 12.72 6.48 -4.43
C ILE A 7 11.78 5.95 -5.50
N GLY A 8 12.28 5.78 -6.73
CA GLY A 8 11.46 5.26 -7.80
C GLY A 8 10.93 3.87 -7.50
N THR A 9 11.77 3.01 -6.95
CA THR A 9 11.36 1.66 -6.58
C THR A 9 10.29 1.68 -5.50
N LEU A 10 10.49 2.51 -4.48
CA LEU A 10 9.53 2.60 -3.38
C LEU A 10 8.20 3.17 -3.87
N LEU A 11 8.24 4.17 -4.74
CA LEU A 11 7.01 4.75 -5.28
C LEU A 11 6.24 3.75 -6.13
N GLY A 12 6.96 2.96 -6.93
CA GLY A 12 6.32 1.92 -7.73
C GLY A 12 5.64 0.88 -6.87
N TYR A 13 6.32 0.44 -5.83
CA TYR A 13 5.76 -0.54 -4.91
C TYR A 13 4.57 0.05 -4.16
N ARG A 14 4.69 1.31 -3.74
CA ARG A 14 3.61 1.99 -3.06
C ARG A 14 2.36 2.06 -3.94
N ARG A 15 2.55 2.37 -5.21
CA ARG A 15 1.42 2.41 -6.13
C ARG A 15 0.77 1.05 -6.28
N HIS A 16 1.58 0.01 -6.35
CA HIS A 16 1.06 -1.34 -6.43
C HIS A 16 0.21 -1.67 -5.20
N LEU A 17 0.70 -1.30 -4.02
CA LEU A 17 -0.05 -1.54 -2.78
C LEU A 17 -1.37 -0.79 -2.77
N LEU A 18 -1.36 0.46 -3.22
CA LEU A 18 -2.59 1.24 -3.27
C LEU A 18 -3.60 0.63 -4.22
N ASP A 19 -3.15 0.14 -5.38
CA ASP A 19 -4.04 -0.50 -6.34
C ASP A 19 -4.64 -1.77 -5.74
N GLU A 20 -3.83 -2.56 -5.04
CA GLU A 20 -4.33 -3.78 -4.43
C GLU A 20 -5.31 -3.48 -3.30
N ILE A 21 -5.03 -2.46 -2.50
CA ILE A 21 -5.94 -2.06 -1.43
C ILE A 21 -7.28 -1.64 -2.02
N GLU A 22 -7.24 -0.85 -3.06
CA GLU A 22 -8.47 -0.39 -3.70
C GLU A 22 -9.27 -1.57 -4.24
N ARG A 23 -8.59 -2.53 -4.85
CA ARG A 23 -9.26 -3.71 -5.38
C ARG A 23 -9.90 -4.51 -4.27
N CYS A 24 -9.21 -4.69 -3.15
CA CYS A 24 -9.76 -5.43 -2.03
C CYS A 24 -10.96 -4.72 -1.44
N GLU A 25 -10.91 -3.39 -1.36
CA GLU A 25 -12.02 -2.62 -0.81
C GLU A 25 -13.23 -2.65 -1.73
N ASN A 26 -13.00 -2.69 -3.04
CA ASN A 26 -14.10 -2.82 -3.98
C ASN A 26 -14.79 -4.17 -3.84
N ILE A 27 -14.01 -5.23 -3.65
CA ILE A 27 -14.58 -6.56 -3.42
C ILE A 27 -15.39 -6.56 -2.14
N LYS A 28 -14.85 -5.93 -1.10
CA LYS A 28 -15.54 -5.84 0.19
C LYS A 28 -16.88 -5.14 0.04
N TYR A 29 -16.91 -4.03 -0.67
CA TYR A 29 -18.16 -3.30 -0.88
C TYR A 29 -19.16 -4.10 -1.67
N ASN A 30 -18.70 -4.78 -2.73
CA ASN A 30 -19.60 -5.50 -3.61
C ASN A 30 -20.15 -6.77 -2.97
N ASN A 31 -19.41 -7.39 -2.08
CA ASN A 31 -19.81 -8.64 -1.45
C ASN A 31 -20.42 -8.46 -0.07
N GLY A 32 -20.41 -7.25 0.44
CA GLY A 32 -21.05 -6.95 1.71
C GLY A 32 -20.41 -7.66 2.87
N GLU A 33 -21.22 -8.40 3.61
CA GLU A 33 -20.76 -9.04 4.83
C GLU A 33 -20.04 -10.36 4.59
N ASP A 34 -20.01 -10.82 3.37
CA ASP A 34 -19.43 -12.12 3.06
C ASP A 34 -17.92 -12.08 2.85
N VAL A 35 -17.28 -10.99 3.28
CA VAL A 35 -15.84 -10.88 3.16
C VAL A 35 -15.18 -11.79 4.19
N SER A 36 -14.31 -12.68 3.71
CA SER A 36 -13.68 -13.66 4.57
C SER A 36 -12.64 -13.02 5.49
N THR A 37 -12.34 -13.74 6.57
CA THR A 37 -11.29 -13.32 7.49
C THR A 37 -9.95 -13.21 6.77
N GLU A 38 -9.73 -14.09 5.79
CA GLU A 38 -8.50 -14.06 5.00
C GLU A 38 -8.37 -12.76 4.22
N MET A 39 -9.48 -12.28 3.67
CA MET A 39 -9.47 -11.01 2.94
C MET A 39 -9.13 -9.85 3.87
N TRP A 40 -9.71 -9.84 5.07
CA TRP A 40 -9.41 -8.82 6.05
C TRP A 40 -7.94 -8.84 6.45
N THR A 41 -7.39 -10.04 6.66
CA THR A 41 -6.00 -10.19 7.02
C THR A 41 -5.09 -9.70 5.91
N TYR A 42 -5.44 -10.04 4.67
CA TYR A 42 -4.66 -9.61 3.52
C TYR A 42 -4.69 -8.08 3.40
N LEU A 43 -5.85 -7.49 3.54
CA LEU A 43 -5.99 -6.04 3.47
C LEU A 43 -5.18 -5.35 4.56
N TYR A 44 -5.20 -5.91 5.76
CA TYR A 44 -4.42 -5.37 6.86
C TYR A 44 -2.93 -5.43 6.56
N SER A 45 -2.48 -6.55 5.98
CA SER A 45 -1.08 -6.69 5.60
C SER A 45 -0.68 -5.64 4.58
N LEU A 46 -1.54 -5.40 3.58
CA LEU A 46 -1.25 -4.40 2.56
C LEU A 46 -1.12 -3.01 3.18
N ARG A 47 -2.00 -2.68 4.09
CA ARG A 47 -1.96 -1.38 4.74
C ARG A 47 -0.73 -1.22 5.61
N THR A 48 -0.31 -2.29 6.27
CA THR A 48 0.90 -2.26 7.08
C THR A 48 2.13 -2.03 6.21
N GLU A 49 2.20 -2.71 5.06
CA GLU A 49 3.30 -2.51 4.13
C GLU A 49 3.30 -1.10 3.57
N LEU A 50 2.12 -0.56 3.27
CA LEU A 50 2.02 0.81 2.78
C LEU A 50 2.55 1.79 3.82
N ARG A 51 2.20 1.58 5.07
CA ARG A 51 2.70 2.42 6.16
C ARG A 51 4.23 2.35 6.24
N ASN A 52 4.78 1.15 6.10
CA ASN A 52 6.22 0.97 6.15
C ASN A 52 6.90 1.67 4.98
N ILE A 53 6.32 1.58 3.79
CA ILE A 53 6.87 2.26 2.62
C ILE A 53 6.83 3.77 2.81
N ASN A 54 5.73 4.29 3.31
CA ASN A 54 5.62 5.73 3.55
C ASN A 54 6.63 6.19 4.60
N ALA A 55 6.85 5.38 5.63
CA ALA A 55 7.83 5.71 6.66
C ALA A 55 9.23 5.72 6.09
N GLU A 56 9.53 4.77 5.21
CA GLU A 56 10.84 4.70 4.59
C GLU A 56 11.08 5.90 3.68
N LEU A 57 10.06 6.29 2.91
CA LEU A 57 10.15 7.45 2.05
C LEU A 57 10.37 8.72 2.89
N ALA A 58 9.66 8.84 3.99
CA ALA A 58 9.82 10.00 4.87
C ALA A 58 11.23 10.06 5.45
N ARG A 59 11.81 8.90 5.76
CA ARG A 59 13.14 8.84 6.31
C ARG A 59 14.19 9.39 5.35
N ILE A 60 13.98 9.20 4.06
CA ILE A 60 14.93 9.72 3.07
C ILE A 60 14.50 11.08 2.53
N GLY A 61 13.51 11.70 3.17
CA GLY A 61 13.12 13.06 2.86
C GLY A 61 12.06 13.22 1.79
N TYR A 62 11.34 12.17 1.47
CA TYR A 62 10.31 12.23 0.45
C TYR A 62 8.94 12.01 1.08
N PHE A 63 8.02 12.93 0.83
CA PHE A 63 6.66 12.87 1.39
C PHE A 63 5.64 12.80 0.26
N PRO A 64 5.35 11.59 -0.22
CA PRO A 64 4.51 11.44 -1.41
C PRO A 64 3.03 11.76 -1.20
N TYR A 65 2.61 11.83 0.03
CA TYR A 65 1.21 12.11 0.34
C TYR A 65 0.92 13.59 0.54
N GLU A 66 1.90 14.39 0.30
CA GLU A 66 1.71 15.84 0.36
C GLU A 66 1.34 16.45 -0.98
#